data_eadc1a1177f77deb1ce70dd01caa14f4
#
_entry.id   eadc1a1177f77deb1ce70dd01caa14f4
#
_cell.length_a   1.000
_cell.length_b   1.000
_cell.length_c   1.000
_cell.angle_alpha   90.00
_cell.angle_beta   90.00
_cell.angle_gamma   90.00
#
_symmetry.space_group_name_H-M   'P 1'
#
loop_
_entity.id
_entity.type
_entity.pdbx_description
1 polymer ?
#
loop_
_entity_poly.entity_id
_entity_poly.type
_entity_poly.pdbx_seq_one_letter_code
_entity_poly.pdbx_strand_id
1 'polypeptide(L)'
;MKRVLFSMVLLLVASFTFAQEKNVKEAKSIANGVNPDFAKAEELINQALTNPETKDNAETWDVAGLIQRKRSEKEMENAYLRKPYDTLQVYNSALNMCKFYFKCDELAQIPNEKGKIKNKYRKSNSATILAERGNLINGGIQFFNLASQKEGDAANEDNKKALDFFATYIDIAINPMFEKENLLQTDTVLPQIAYYASLAAAKMEDYPSILKYAPYAQDDKEVGKYAMEFISTALKAEGDTVKWIASLKEGIQKYPEHSFFFGHLIDYYSNNNK
;
A
#
# COMPACT_ATOMS: atom_id res chain seq x y z
N MET A 1 43.51 -16.48 24.64
CA MET A 1 42.18 -17.01 24.35
C MET A 1 41.14 -15.92 24.06
N LYS A 2 40.89 -14.91 24.92
CA LYS A 2 39.89 -13.85 24.67
C LYS A 2 40.11 -13.04 23.35
N ARG A 3 41.35 -12.73 23.00
CA ARG A 3 41.67 -12.00 21.74
C ARG A 3 41.44 -12.82 20.48
N VAL A 4 41.63 -14.12 20.52
CA VAL A 4 41.38 -15.04 19.41
C VAL A 4 39.88 -15.26 19.20
N LEU A 5 39.10 -15.36 20.29
CA LEU A 5 37.64 -15.43 20.20
C LEU A 5 37.06 -14.14 19.61
N PHE A 6 37.55 -12.96 20.00
CA PHE A 6 37.10 -11.68 19.48
C PHE A 6 37.42 -11.53 17.99
N SER A 7 38.60 -11.99 17.55
CA SER A 7 38.96 -11.99 16.13
C SER A 7 38.14 -12.99 15.30
N MET A 8 37.77 -14.15 15.85
CA MET A 8 36.86 -15.11 15.19
C MET A 8 35.45 -14.59 15.04
N VAL A 9 34.93 -13.90 16.06
CA VAL A 9 33.59 -13.28 15.99
C VAL A 9 33.57 -12.16 14.96
N LEU A 10 34.61 -11.32 14.88
CA LEU A 10 34.73 -10.26 13.87
C LEU A 10 34.85 -10.84 12.45
N LEU A 11 35.56 -11.93 12.25
CA LEU A 11 35.67 -12.60 10.95
C LEU A 11 34.36 -13.27 10.51
N LEU A 12 33.58 -13.83 11.44
CA LEU A 12 32.27 -14.39 11.17
C LEU A 12 31.28 -13.28 10.77
N VAL A 13 31.22 -12.16 11.48
CA VAL A 13 30.37 -11.02 11.14
C VAL A 13 30.71 -10.47 9.77
N ALA A 14 32.00 -10.25 9.45
CA ALA A 14 32.42 -9.76 8.14
C ALA A 14 32.05 -10.70 7.00
N SER A 15 32.10 -12.03 7.20
CA SER A 15 31.72 -12.99 6.17
C SER A 15 30.22 -13.02 5.89
N PHE A 16 29.38 -12.73 6.87
CA PHE A 16 27.91 -12.61 6.68
C PHE A 16 27.54 -11.34 5.90
N THR A 17 28.19 -10.21 6.14
CA THR A 17 27.96 -8.95 5.42
C THR A 17 28.22 -9.11 3.91
N PHE A 18 29.35 -9.69 3.53
CA PHE A 18 29.68 -9.94 2.13
C PHE A 18 28.71 -10.92 1.46
N ALA A 19 28.18 -11.89 2.20
CA ALA A 19 27.24 -12.86 1.66
C ALA A 19 25.88 -12.20 1.33
N GLN A 20 25.38 -11.29 2.15
CA GLN A 20 24.07 -10.64 1.91
C GLN A 20 24.11 -9.57 0.83
N GLU A 21 25.17 -8.77 0.73
CA GLU A 21 25.38 -7.88 -0.42
C GLU A 21 25.52 -8.67 -1.74
N LYS A 22 26.14 -9.85 -1.68
CA LYS A 22 26.19 -10.76 -2.81
C LYS A 22 24.81 -11.25 -3.21
N ASN A 23 23.94 -11.59 -2.24
CA ASN A 23 22.56 -12.00 -2.50
C ASN A 23 21.79 -10.92 -3.25
N VAL A 24 21.92 -9.63 -2.87
CA VAL A 24 21.28 -8.51 -3.57
C VAL A 24 21.73 -8.42 -5.03
N LYS A 25 23.05 -8.51 -5.27
CA LYS A 25 23.63 -8.47 -6.62
C LYS A 25 23.22 -9.67 -7.47
N GLU A 26 23.20 -10.85 -6.88
CA GLU A 26 22.80 -12.09 -7.53
C GLU A 26 21.31 -12.08 -7.88
N ALA A 27 20.45 -11.69 -6.95
CA ALA A 27 19.01 -11.52 -7.17
C ALA A 27 18.72 -10.55 -8.34
N LYS A 28 19.42 -9.41 -8.37
CA LYS A 28 19.34 -8.44 -9.47
C LYS A 28 19.78 -9.04 -10.81
N SER A 29 20.85 -9.80 -10.81
CA SER A 29 21.38 -10.47 -12.02
C SER A 29 20.40 -11.49 -12.56
N ILE A 30 19.83 -12.33 -11.68
CA ILE A 30 18.82 -13.35 -12.05
C ILE A 30 17.59 -12.68 -12.64
N ALA A 31 17.06 -11.64 -12.00
CA ALA A 31 15.85 -10.94 -12.45
C ALA A 31 16.01 -10.24 -13.82
N ASN A 32 17.24 -9.85 -14.17
CA ASN A 32 17.57 -9.25 -15.47
C ASN A 32 18.04 -10.27 -16.53
N GLY A 33 18.07 -11.55 -16.20
CA GLY A 33 18.45 -12.60 -17.14
C GLY A 33 17.43 -12.79 -18.28
N VAL A 34 17.82 -13.45 -19.34
CA VAL A 34 16.94 -13.76 -20.48
C VAL A 34 15.80 -14.70 -20.08
N ASN A 35 16.09 -15.65 -19.19
CA ASN A 35 15.13 -16.58 -18.60
C ASN A 35 15.22 -16.46 -17.07
N PRO A 36 14.55 -15.46 -16.48
CA PRO A 36 14.70 -15.18 -15.06
C PRO A 36 14.04 -16.24 -14.19
N ASP A 37 14.78 -16.76 -13.20
CA ASP A 37 14.22 -17.53 -12.10
C ASP A 37 13.77 -16.57 -10.99
N PHE A 38 12.52 -16.11 -11.10
CA PHE A 38 11.95 -15.18 -10.12
C PHE A 38 11.84 -15.78 -8.73
N ALA A 39 11.60 -17.08 -8.59
CA ALA A 39 11.51 -17.72 -7.29
C ALA A 39 12.87 -17.66 -6.57
N LYS A 40 13.97 -17.93 -7.28
CA LYS A 40 15.32 -17.83 -6.74
C LYS A 40 15.71 -16.38 -6.44
N ALA A 41 15.35 -15.44 -7.32
CA ALA A 41 15.60 -14.01 -7.09
C ALA A 41 14.87 -13.50 -5.83
N GLU A 42 13.61 -13.91 -5.64
CA GLU A 42 12.80 -13.56 -4.47
C GLU A 42 13.36 -14.21 -3.19
N GLU A 43 13.81 -15.45 -3.23
CA GLU A 43 14.46 -16.10 -2.09
C GLU A 43 15.68 -15.31 -1.60
N LEU A 44 16.57 -14.95 -2.54
CA LEU A 44 17.80 -14.22 -2.22
C LEU A 44 17.52 -12.82 -1.67
N ILE A 45 16.60 -12.07 -2.31
CA ILE A 45 16.30 -10.71 -1.86
C ILE A 45 15.55 -10.71 -0.53
N ASN A 46 14.67 -11.67 -0.25
CA ASN A 46 13.96 -11.78 1.02
C ASN A 46 14.92 -12.02 2.19
N GLN A 47 15.99 -12.78 1.98
CA GLN A 47 17.06 -12.91 2.97
C GLN A 47 17.73 -11.57 3.26
N ALA A 48 18.00 -10.76 2.22
CA ALA A 48 18.62 -9.45 2.38
C ALA A 48 17.69 -8.41 3.00
N LEU A 49 16.38 -8.46 2.72
CA LEU A 49 15.37 -7.54 3.29
C LEU A 49 15.20 -7.69 4.80
N THR A 50 15.52 -8.84 5.35
CA THR A 50 15.40 -9.13 6.80
C THR A 50 16.74 -9.08 7.53
N ASN A 51 17.86 -9.06 6.81
CA ASN A 51 19.19 -9.04 7.43
C ASN A 51 19.52 -7.66 8.00
N PRO A 52 20.00 -7.56 9.26
CA PRO A 52 20.32 -6.28 9.92
C PRO A 52 21.30 -5.39 9.15
N GLU A 53 22.18 -5.97 8.32
CA GLU A 53 23.24 -5.26 7.60
C GLU A 53 22.76 -4.69 6.24
N THR A 54 21.71 -5.27 5.65
CA THR A 54 21.22 -4.91 4.32
C THR A 54 19.79 -4.34 4.30
N LYS A 55 18.99 -4.59 5.33
CA LYS A 55 17.59 -4.13 5.42
C LYS A 55 17.44 -2.60 5.38
N ASP A 56 18.45 -1.87 5.84
CA ASP A 56 18.47 -0.40 5.88
C ASP A 56 19.20 0.21 4.66
N ASN A 57 19.57 -0.62 3.67
CA ASN A 57 20.16 -0.17 2.42
C ASN A 57 19.08 0.03 1.36
N ALA A 58 18.94 1.25 0.83
CA ALA A 58 17.97 1.57 -0.22
C ALA A 58 18.11 0.68 -1.48
N GLU A 59 19.33 0.23 -1.84
CA GLU A 59 19.52 -0.67 -2.99
C GLU A 59 18.84 -2.02 -2.80
N THR A 60 18.78 -2.55 -1.59
CA THR A 60 18.09 -3.81 -1.30
C THR A 60 16.61 -3.72 -1.67
N TRP A 61 15.95 -2.63 -1.29
CA TRP A 61 14.55 -2.38 -1.59
C TRP A 61 14.30 -2.02 -3.07
N ASP A 62 15.24 -1.32 -3.71
CA ASP A 62 15.21 -1.08 -5.15
C ASP A 62 15.24 -2.39 -5.94
N VAL A 63 16.13 -3.31 -5.57
CA VAL A 63 16.22 -4.63 -6.22
C VAL A 63 14.98 -5.47 -5.94
N ALA A 64 14.40 -5.41 -4.74
CA ALA A 64 13.14 -6.08 -4.44
C ALA A 64 12.00 -5.58 -5.35
N GLY A 65 11.88 -4.26 -5.51
CA GLY A 65 10.93 -3.66 -6.43
C GLY A 65 11.18 -4.02 -7.89
N LEU A 66 12.46 -4.05 -8.32
CA LEU A 66 12.85 -4.47 -9.66
C LEU A 66 12.42 -5.91 -9.96
N ILE A 67 12.59 -6.84 -9.03
CA ILE A 67 12.18 -8.24 -9.21
C ILE A 67 10.67 -8.32 -9.45
N GLN A 68 9.88 -7.63 -8.65
CA GLN A 68 8.42 -7.61 -8.81
C GLN A 68 8.01 -6.98 -10.14
N ARG A 69 8.62 -5.86 -10.52
CA ARG A 69 8.39 -5.24 -11.83
C ARG A 69 8.67 -6.22 -12.96
N LYS A 70 9.82 -6.89 -12.94
CA LYS A 70 10.22 -7.84 -13.99
C LYS A 70 9.29 -9.05 -14.07
N ARG A 71 8.77 -9.49 -12.92
CA ARG A 71 7.79 -10.57 -12.86
C ARG A 71 6.45 -10.15 -13.47
N SER A 72 5.95 -8.95 -13.16
CA SER A 72 4.77 -8.39 -13.81
C SER A 72 4.95 -8.23 -15.31
N GLU A 73 6.09 -7.64 -15.76
CA GLU A 73 6.44 -7.49 -17.18
C GLU A 73 6.41 -8.84 -17.92
N LYS A 74 6.88 -9.92 -17.28
CA LYS A 74 6.89 -11.27 -17.87
C LYS A 74 5.48 -11.85 -18.05
N GLU A 75 4.62 -11.70 -17.05
CA GLU A 75 3.22 -12.13 -17.18
C GLU A 75 2.47 -11.31 -18.24
N MET A 76 2.72 -10.00 -18.33
CA MET A 76 2.15 -9.16 -19.38
C MET A 76 2.68 -9.51 -20.77
N GLU A 77 3.97 -9.88 -20.90
CA GLU A 77 4.52 -10.43 -22.15
C GLU A 77 3.79 -11.71 -22.57
N ASN A 78 3.56 -12.63 -21.61
CA ASN A 78 2.82 -13.86 -21.86
C ASN A 78 1.39 -13.56 -22.35
N ALA A 79 0.69 -12.63 -21.69
CA ALA A 79 -0.64 -12.18 -22.11
C ALA A 79 -0.64 -11.62 -23.55
N TYR A 80 0.32 -10.74 -23.87
CA TYR A 80 0.46 -10.18 -25.20
C TYR A 80 0.72 -11.24 -26.28
N LEU A 81 1.52 -12.25 -25.95
CA LEU A 81 1.83 -13.39 -26.83
C LEU A 81 0.72 -14.46 -26.82
N ARG A 82 -0.41 -14.21 -26.16
CA ARG A 82 -1.55 -15.17 -26.01
C ARG A 82 -1.14 -16.50 -25.39
N LYS A 83 -0.13 -16.47 -24.50
CA LYS A 83 0.29 -17.60 -23.67
C LYS A 83 -0.49 -17.59 -22.34
N PRO A 84 -0.58 -18.71 -21.64
CA PRO A 84 -1.07 -18.71 -20.26
C PRO A 84 -0.29 -17.73 -19.40
N TYR A 85 -1.01 -16.91 -18.60
CA TYR A 85 -0.43 -15.94 -17.69
C TYR A 85 -1.26 -15.86 -16.41
N ASP A 86 -0.63 -15.40 -15.33
CA ASP A 86 -1.25 -15.25 -14.02
C ASP A 86 -1.61 -13.78 -13.76
N THR A 87 -2.90 -13.46 -13.90
CA THR A 87 -3.41 -12.11 -13.66
C THR A 87 -3.24 -11.67 -12.20
N LEU A 88 -3.43 -12.58 -11.23
CA LEU A 88 -3.23 -12.27 -9.82
C LEU A 88 -1.76 -11.97 -9.52
N GLN A 89 -0.85 -12.67 -10.21
CA GLN A 89 0.57 -12.40 -10.11
C GLN A 89 0.92 -10.99 -10.60
N VAL A 90 0.32 -10.52 -11.70
CA VAL A 90 0.50 -9.13 -12.19
C VAL A 90 0.11 -8.15 -11.11
N TYR A 91 -1.09 -8.29 -10.53
CA TYR A 91 -1.59 -7.37 -9.50
C TYR A 91 -0.74 -7.41 -8.23
N ASN A 92 -0.46 -8.61 -7.69
CA ASN A 92 0.37 -8.75 -6.50
C ASN A 92 1.78 -8.20 -6.69
N SER A 93 2.35 -8.38 -7.88
CA SER A 93 3.66 -7.82 -8.21
C SER A 93 3.61 -6.28 -8.25
N ALA A 94 2.58 -5.68 -8.82
CA ALA A 94 2.42 -4.22 -8.81
C ALA A 94 2.31 -3.67 -7.39
N LEU A 95 1.52 -4.32 -6.52
CA LEU A 95 1.39 -3.94 -5.11
C LEU A 95 2.72 -4.01 -4.37
N ASN A 96 3.41 -5.15 -4.45
CA ASN A 96 4.68 -5.36 -3.77
C ASN A 96 5.77 -4.41 -4.29
N MET A 97 5.82 -4.18 -5.60
CA MET A 97 6.72 -3.22 -6.22
C MET A 97 6.54 -1.82 -5.64
N CYS A 98 5.30 -1.33 -5.52
CA CYS A 98 5.02 -0.02 -4.93
C CYS A 98 5.54 0.07 -3.50
N LYS A 99 5.26 -0.93 -2.66
CA LYS A 99 5.71 -0.97 -1.26
C LYS A 99 7.23 -0.99 -1.15
N PHE A 100 7.90 -1.77 -1.98
CA PHE A 100 9.36 -1.84 -1.99
C PHE A 100 9.99 -0.52 -2.46
N TYR A 101 9.45 0.11 -3.48
CA TYR A 101 9.94 1.40 -3.96
C TYR A 101 9.67 2.54 -3.00
N PHE A 102 8.56 2.53 -2.24
CA PHE A 102 8.34 3.48 -1.15
C PHE A 102 9.41 3.35 -0.07
N LYS A 103 9.72 2.13 0.35
CA LYS A 103 10.77 1.90 1.35
C LYS A 103 12.15 2.25 0.82
N CYS A 104 12.43 1.96 -0.45
CA CYS A 104 13.66 2.41 -1.12
C CYS A 104 13.79 3.93 -1.07
N ASP A 105 12.73 4.66 -1.41
CA ASP A 105 12.73 6.12 -1.41
C ASP A 105 12.92 6.69 0.00
N GLU A 106 12.21 6.17 1.00
CA GLU A 106 12.36 6.54 2.41
C GLU A 106 13.82 6.44 2.86
N LEU A 107 14.46 5.30 2.62
CA LEU A 107 15.85 5.08 2.99
C LEU A 107 16.83 5.95 2.20
N ALA A 108 16.56 6.17 0.91
CA ALA A 108 17.40 7.02 0.05
C ALA A 108 17.29 8.52 0.35
N GLN A 109 16.29 8.95 1.14
CA GLN A 109 16.16 10.33 1.63
C GLN A 109 16.99 10.59 2.90
N ILE A 110 17.57 9.57 3.52
CA ILE A 110 18.44 9.76 4.68
C ILE A 110 19.73 10.45 4.23
N PRO A 111 20.08 11.62 4.84
CA PRO A 111 21.31 12.32 4.50
C PRO A 111 22.54 11.47 4.79
N ASN A 112 23.54 11.53 3.91
CA ASN A 112 24.84 10.91 4.15
C ASN A 112 25.64 11.68 5.23
N GLU A 113 26.82 11.19 5.61
CA GLU A 113 27.73 11.80 6.60
C GLU A 113 28.07 13.28 6.31
N LYS A 114 27.92 13.74 5.07
CA LYS A 114 28.13 15.13 4.63
C LYS A 114 26.83 15.93 4.60
N GLY A 115 25.74 15.42 5.17
CA GLY A 115 24.41 16.06 5.19
C GLY A 115 23.73 16.15 3.84
N LYS A 116 24.18 15.40 2.82
CA LYS A 116 23.62 15.45 1.46
C LYS A 116 22.72 14.24 1.20
N ILE A 117 21.52 14.52 0.70
CA ILE A 117 20.60 13.50 0.17
C ILE A 117 21.01 13.16 -1.27
N LYS A 118 21.21 11.88 -1.56
CA LYS A 118 21.55 11.35 -2.89
C LYS A 118 20.57 10.27 -3.30
N ASN A 119 19.33 10.66 -3.53
CA ASN A 119 18.33 9.71 -4.00
C ASN A 119 18.40 9.56 -5.53
N LYS A 120 19.13 8.56 -5.98
CA LYS A 120 19.25 8.20 -7.41
C LYS A 120 18.07 7.37 -7.93
N TYR A 121 17.21 6.87 -7.04
CA TYR A 121 16.14 5.92 -7.35
C TYR A 121 14.80 6.62 -7.64
N ARG A 122 14.49 7.73 -6.95
CA ARG A 122 13.18 8.39 -6.95
C ARG A 122 12.60 8.58 -8.34
N LYS A 123 13.39 9.16 -9.27
CA LYS A 123 12.90 9.48 -10.62
C LYS A 123 12.45 8.24 -11.40
N SER A 124 13.23 7.15 -11.34
CA SER A 124 12.89 5.91 -12.03
C SER A 124 11.71 5.20 -11.38
N ASN A 125 11.75 5.09 -10.05
CA ASN A 125 10.77 4.32 -9.31
C ASN A 125 9.41 5.03 -9.29
N SER A 126 9.36 6.38 -9.17
CA SER A 126 8.09 7.11 -9.28
C SER A 126 7.44 6.94 -10.66
N ALA A 127 8.21 7.04 -11.73
CA ALA A 127 7.68 6.83 -13.08
C ALA A 127 7.12 5.41 -13.27
N THR A 128 7.81 4.40 -12.73
CA THR A 128 7.34 3.01 -12.78
C THR A 128 6.05 2.82 -11.97
N ILE A 129 5.98 3.35 -10.75
CA ILE A 129 4.77 3.27 -9.91
C ILE A 129 3.57 3.91 -10.62
N LEU A 130 3.75 5.10 -11.21
CA LEU A 130 2.68 5.79 -11.93
C LEU A 130 2.16 4.97 -13.12
N ALA A 131 3.04 4.31 -13.85
CA ALA A 131 2.66 3.45 -14.97
C ALA A 131 1.83 2.23 -14.53
N GLU A 132 2.09 1.70 -13.33
CA GLU A 132 1.46 0.49 -12.80
C GLU A 132 0.22 0.74 -11.92
N ARG A 133 -0.14 2.01 -11.65
CA ARG A 133 -1.27 2.37 -10.75
C ARG A 133 -2.59 1.68 -11.12
N GLY A 134 -2.87 1.51 -12.42
CA GLY A 134 -4.08 0.83 -12.88
C GLY A 134 -4.18 -0.62 -12.37
N ASN A 135 -3.06 -1.30 -12.20
CA ASN A 135 -3.04 -2.66 -11.66
C ASN A 135 -3.40 -2.72 -10.17
N LEU A 136 -3.19 -1.63 -9.42
CA LEU A 136 -3.68 -1.54 -8.04
C LEU A 136 -5.21 -1.48 -7.98
N ILE A 137 -5.84 -0.71 -8.86
CA ILE A 137 -7.31 -0.67 -8.96
C ILE A 137 -7.87 -2.04 -9.31
N ASN A 138 -7.31 -2.65 -10.36
CA ASN A 138 -7.77 -3.95 -10.83
C ASN A 138 -7.59 -5.06 -9.77
N GLY A 139 -6.46 -5.06 -9.07
CA GLY A 139 -6.19 -5.98 -7.97
C GLY A 139 -7.17 -5.80 -6.81
N GLY A 140 -7.43 -4.55 -6.42
CA GLY A 140 -8.40 -4.21 -5.37
C GLY A 140 -9.81 -4.70 -5.73
N ILE A 141 -10.28 -4.42 -6.95
CA ILE A 141 -11.59 -4.88 -7.45
C ILE A 141 -11.64 -6.41 -7.47
N GLN A 142 -10.58 -7.08 -7.94
CA GLN A 142 -10.54 -8.54 -8.02
C GLN A 142 -10.71 -9.18 -6.63
N PHE A 143 -9.95 -8.73 -5.63
CA PHE A 143 -10.05 -9.26 -4.27
C PHE A 143 -11.36 -8.88 -3.59
N PHE A 144 -11.88 -7.68 -3.84
CA PHE A 144 -13.21 -7.27 -3.33
C PHE A 144 -14.33 -8.16 -3.88
N ASN A 145 -14.26 -8.51 -5.18
CA ASN A 145 -15.21 -9.45 -5.79
C ASN A 145 -15.05 -10.88 -5.25
N LEU A 146 -13.82 -11.33 -4.98
CA LEU A 146 -13.60 -12.62 -4.33
C LEU A 146 -14.18 -12.66 -2.91
N ALA A 147 -14.02 -11.57 -2.15
CA ALA A 147 -14.59 -11.44 -0.82
C ALA A 147 -16.13 -11.53 -0.84
N SER A 148 -16.78 -10.95 -1.85
CA SER A 148 -18.24 -10.98 -1.98
C SER A 148 -18.84 -12.38 -2.23
N GLN A 149 -18.00 -13.34 -2.60
CA GLN A 149 -18.38 -14.74 -2.85
C GLN A 149 -18.12 -15.66 -1.64
N LYS A 150 -17.66 -15.10 -0.53
CA LYS A 150 -17.25 -15.83 0.68
C LYS A 150 -17.92 -15.22 1.91
N GLU A 151 -17.82 -15.92 3.03
CA GLU A 151 -18.31 -15.47 4.33
C GLU A 151 -17.22 -15.61 5.41
N GLY A 152 -17.40 -14.91 6.54
CA GLY A 152 -16.53 -15.01 7.71
C GLY A 152 -15.06 -14.63 7.42
N ASP A 153 -14.14 -15.37 8.02
CA ASP A 153 -12.70 -15.07 7.95
C ASP A 153 -12.14 -15.09 6.52
N ALA A 154 -12.65 -15.99 5.67
CA ALA A 154 -12.21 -16.07 4.27
C ALA A 154 -12.61 -14.83 3.45
N ALA A 155 -13.77 -14.24 3.72
CA ALA A 155 -14.18 -12.96 3.14
C ALA A 155 -13.31 -11.81 3.68
N ASN A 156 -13.01 -11.83 4.98
CA ASN A 156 -12.17 -10.81 5.63
C ASN A 156 -10.73 -10.81 5.10
N GLU A 157 -10.16 -11.99 4.82
CA GLU A 157 -8.82 -12.07 4.20
C GLU A 157 -8.79 -11.41 2.82
N ASP A 158 -9.81 -11.63 1.99
CA ASP A 158 -9.86 -10.99 0.67
C ASP A 158 -10.22 -9.51 0.76
N ASN A 159 -11.11 -9.08 1.68
CA ASN A 159 -11.35 -7.66 1.94
C ASN A 159 -10.07 -6.94 2.41
N LYS A 160 -9.25 -7.59 3.24
CA LYS A 160 -7.95 -7.05 3.68
C LYS A 160 -7.00 -6.85 2.50
N LYS A 161 -6.95 -7.82 1.58
CA LYS A 161 -6.16 -7.66 0.35
C LYS A 161 -6.70 -6.53 -0.53
N ALA A 162 -8.02 -6.47 -0.72
CA ALA A 162 -8.64 -5.39 -1.49
C ALA A 162 -8.31 -4.01 -0.89
N LEU A 163 -8.44 -3.87 0.43
CA LEU A 163 -8.06 -2.66 1.16
C LEU A 163 -6.58 -2.32 0.94
N ASP A 164 -5.68 -3.28 1.00
CA ASP A 164 -4.25 -3.07 0.81
C ASP A 164 -3.92 -2.51 -0.58
N PHE A 165 -4.59 -2.98 -1.62
CA PHE A 165 -4.49 -2.45 -2.98
C PHE A 165 -5.01 -1.01 -3.08
N PHE A 166 -6.24 -0.76 -2.63
CA PHE A 166 -6.85 0.57 -2.69
C PHE A 166 -6.10 1.58 -1.82
N ALA A 167 -5.69 1.18 -0.62
CA ALA A 167 -4.86 1.97 0.28
C ALA A 167 -3.54 2.39 -0.37
N THR A 168 -2.85 1.44 -1.02
CA THR A 168 -1.60 1.74 -1.73
C THR A 168 -1.82 2.72 -2.88
N TYR A 169 -2.94 2.63 -3.61
CA TYR A 169 -3.31 3.60 -4.63
C TYR A 169 -3.47 5.01 -4.06
N ILE A 170 -4.14 5.15 -2.92
CA ILE A 170 -4.34 6.43 -2.24
C ILE A 170 -3.01 6.93 -1.66
N ASP A 171 -2.25 6.05 -1.02
CA ASP A 171 -0.95 6.40 -0.43
C ASP A 171 0.04 6.94 -1.49
N ILE A 172 -0.06 6.55 -2.77
CA ILE A 172 0.68 7.18 -3.87
C ILE A 172 0.36 8.68 -3.96
N ALA A 173 -0.92 9.06 -3.84
CA ALA A 173 -1.33 10.46 -4.01
C ALA A 173 -0.82 11.39 -2.89
N ILE A 174 -0.52 10.84 -1.72
CA ILE A 174 -0.01 11.61 -0.56
C ILE A 174 1.49 11.43 -0.32
N ASN A 175 2.15 10.53 -1.06
CA ASN A 175 3.57 10.27 -0.86
C ASN A 175 4.42 11.40 -1.45
N PRO A 176 5.41 11.94 -0.70
CA PRO A 176 6.30 13.01 -1.17
C PRO A 176 7.08 12.68 -2.46
N MET A 177 7.16 11.42 -2.84
CA MET A 177 7.74 10.99 -4.11
C MET A 177 6.98 11.57 -5.32
N PHE A 178 5.66 11.88 -5.14
CA PHE A 178 4.74 12.33 -6.19
C PHE A 178 4.20 13.75 -5.96
N GLU A 179 4.87 14.54 -5.14
CA GLU A 179 4.44 15.91 -4.84
C GLU A 179 4.21 16.78 -6.09
N LYS A 180 5.03 16.58 -7.13
CA LYS A 180 4.94 17.35 -8.37
C LYS A 180 3.73 17.00 -9.24
N GLU A 181 3.24 15.79 -9.11
CA GLU A 181 2.09 15.26 -9.86
C GLU A 181 0.76 15.79 -9.33
N ASN A 182 0.75 16.28 -8.08
CA ASN A 182 -0.41 16.86 -7.40
C ASN A 182 -1.67 15.96 -7.50
N LEU A 183 -1.48 14.66 -7.28
CA LEU A 183 -2.51 13.65 -7.53
C LEU A 183 -3.79 13.83 -6.70
N LEU A 184 -3.69 14.45 -5.51
CA LEU A 184 -4.87 14.77 -4.71
C LEU A 184 -5.86 15.69 -5.43
N GLN A 185 -5.39 16.50 -6.38
CA GLN A 185 -6.24 17.43 -7.14
C GLN A 185 -6.47 16.99 -8.58
N THR A 186 -5.54 16.25 -9.15
CA THR A 186 -5.57 15.89 -10.59
C THR A 186 -6.17 14.51 -10.85
N ASP A 187 -6.19 13.62 -9.85
CA ASP A 187 -6.70 12.26 -10.00
C ASP A 187 -8.21 12.19 -9.70
N THR A 188 -9.00 12.23 -10.74
CA THR A 188 -10.47 12.19 -10.65
C THR A 188 -11.04 10.84 -10.19
N VAL A 189 -10.23 9.79 -10.19
CA VAL A 189 -10.65 8.43 -9.76
C VAL A 189 -10.39 8.23 -8.26
N LEU A 190 -9.49 9.03 -7.67
CA LEU A 190 -9.07 8.90 -6.28
C LEU A 190 -10.25 8.84 -5.27
N PRO A 191 -11.28 9.72 -5.36
CA PRO A 191 -12.39 9.65 -4.42
C PRO A 191 -13.17 8.33 -4.46
N GLN A 192 -13.34 7.75 -5.65
CA GLN A 192 -14.00 6.46 -5.79
C GLN A 192 -13.18 5.32 -5.20
N ILE A 193 -11.86 5.35 -5.40
CA ILE A 193 -10.97 4.34 -4.79
C ILE A 193 -10.97 4.49 -3.26
N ALA A 194 -11.00 5.71 -2.74
CA ALA A 194 -11.10 5.97 -1.30
C ALA A 194 -12.43 5.44 -0.70
N TYR A 195 -13.53 5.58 -1.45
CA TYR A 195 -14.81 4.96 -1.08
C TYR A 195 -14.70 3.42 -1.02
N TYR A 196 -14.11 2.77 -2.04
CA TYR A 196 -13.94 1.32 -2.04
C TYR A 196 -12.97 0.84 -0.95
N ALA A 197 -11.92 1.58 -0.64
CA ALA A 197 -11.05 1.31 0.49
C ALA A 197 -11.84 1.32 1.81
N SER A 198 -12.68 2.34 2.00
CA SER A 198 -13.53 2.49 3.18
C SER A 198 -14.60 1.41 3.27
N LEU A 199 -15.16 1.00 2.14
CA LEU A 199 -16.15 -0.07 2.08
C LEU A 199 -15.51 -1.43 2.44
N ALA A 200 -14.32 -1.73 1.92
CA ALA A 200 -13.58 -2.93 2.29
C ALA A 200 -13.23 -2.95 3.79
N ALA A 201 -12.79 -1.81 4.33
CA ALA A 201 -12.51 -1.64 5.75
C ALA A 201 -13.80 -1.83 6.61
N ALA A 202 -14.92 -1.27 6.17
CA ALA A 202 -16.21 -1.40 6.87
C ALA A 202 -16.70 -2.86 6.94
N LYS A 203 -16.46 -3.66 5.90
CA LYS A 203 -16.77 -5.11 5.90
C LYS A 203 -16.01 -5.89 6.98
N MET A 204 -14.89 -5.37 7.45
CA MET A 204 -14.03 -5.95 8.48
C MET A 204 -14.13 -5.21 9.83
N GLU A 205 -14.96 -4.19 9.94
CA GLU A 205 -15.02 -3.29 11.10
C GLU A 205 -13.67 -2.62 11.42
N ASP A 206 -12.82 -2.40 10.39
CA ASP A 206 -11.55 -1.71 10.52
C ASP A 206 -11.77 -0.18 10.53
N TYR A 207 -12.24 0.33 11.66
CA TYR A 207 -12.56 1.75 11.85
C TYR A 207 -11.36 2.68 11.65
N PRO A 208 -10.14 2.34 12.11
CA PRO A 208 -8.96 3.15 11.83
C PRO A 208 -8.70 3.36 10.33
N SER A 209 -8.85 2.32 9.53
CA SER A 209 -8.70 2.42 8.06
C SER A 209 -9.81 3.26 7.43
N ILE A 210 -11.05 3.14 7.92
CA ILE A 210 -12.16 4.02 7.49
C ILE A 210 -11.79 5.48 7.73
N LEU A 211 -11.39 5.84 8.96
CA LEU A 211 -11.05 7.22 9.33
C LEU A 211 -9.83 7.74 8.57
N LYS A 212 -8.94 6.86 8.13
CA LYS A 212 -7.78 7.24 7.31
C LYS A 212 -8.17 7.54 5.86
N TYR A 213 -9.03 6.73 5.23
CA TYR A 213 -9.23 6.78 3.78
C TYR A 213 -10.54 7.45 3.34
N ALA A 214 -11.64 7.33 4.10
CA ALA A 214 -12.92 7.94 3.73
C ALA A 214 -12.85 9.47 3.54
N PRO A 215 -12.02 10.24 4.28
CA PRO A 215 -11.90 11.68 4.04
C PRO A 215 -11.51 12.07 2.61
N TYR A 216 -10.82 11.21 1.86
CA TYR A 216 -10.46 11.48 0.46
C TYR A 216 -11.65 11.36 -0.51
N ALA A 217 -12.78 10.81 -0.04
CA ALA A 217 -14.02 10.69 -0.82
C ALA A 217 -15.14 11.62 -0.35
N GLN A 218 -15.05 12.23 0.83
CA GLN A 218 -16.16 12.91 1.50
C GLN A 218 -16.76 14.11 0.77
N ASP A 219 -16.03 14.70 -0.18
CA ASP A 219 -16.48 15.86 -0.97
C ASP A 219 -16.88 15.48 -2.41
N ASP A 220 -16.81 14.20 -2.75
CA ASP A 220 -17.20 13.71 -4.06
C ASP A 220 -18.74 13.72 -4.23
N LYS A 221 -19.20 14.07 -5.43
CA LYS A 221 -20.63 14.25 -5.70
C LYS A 221 -21.43 12.94 -5.66
N GLU A 222 -20.81 11.83 -6.02
CA GLU A 222 -21.47 10.52 -6.13
C GLU A 222 -21.33 9.71 -4.84
N VAL A 223 -20.10 9.60 -4.34
CA VAL A 223 -19.78 8.71 -3.20
C VAL A 223 -19.61 9.42 -1.86
N GLY A 224 -19.51 10.76 -1.85
CA GLY A 224 -19.19 11.53 -0.65
C GLY A 224 -20.14 11.33 0.51
N LYS A 225 -21.46 11.24 0.25
CA LYS A 225 -22.46 10.96 1.29
C LYS A 225 -22.20 9.61 2.00
N TYR A 226 -21.81 8.59 1.26
CA TYR A 226 -21.50 7.27 1.81
C TYR A 226 -20.14 7.26 2.55
N ALA A 227 -19.17 8.01 2.05
CA ALA A 227 -17.90 8.19 2.75
C ALA A 227 -18.12 8.87 4.12
N MET A 228 -18.99 9.87 4.19
CA MET A 228 -19.35 10.51 5.46
C MET A 228 -20.17 9.60 6.39
N GLU A 229 -21.02 8.70 5.86
CA GLU A 229 -21.65 7.65 6.66
C GLU A 229 -20.59 6.74 7.32
N PHE A 230 -19.60 6.29 6.55
CA PHE A 230 -18.52 5.48 7.08
C PHE A 230 -17.75 6.21 8.18
N ILE A 231 -17.39 7.49 7.97
CA ILE A 231 -16.72 8.30 8.99
C ILE A 231 -17.58 8.39 10.27
N SER A 232 -18.86 8.70 10.13
CA SER A 232 -19.77 8.82 11.27
C SER A 232 -19.92 7.49 12.01
N THR A 233 -20.04 6.38 11.27
CA THR A 233 -20.16 5.05 11.85
C THR A 233 -18.89 4.65 12.61
N ALA A 234 -17.71 4.92 12.05
CA ALA A 234 -16.43 4.64 12.70
C ALA A 234 -16.26 5.47 13.98
N LEU A 235 -16.55 6.77 13.94
CA LEU A 235 -16.47 7.63 15.13
C LEU A 235 -17.43 7.19 16.25
N LYS A 236 -18.63 6.71 15.88
CA LYS A 236 -19.59 6.15 16.85
C LYS A 236 -19.03 4.87 17.50
N ALA A 237 -18.46 3.98 16.69
CA ALA A 237 -17.90 2.71 17.17
C ALA A 237 -16.68 2.91 18.07
N GLU A 238 -15.83 3.90 17.77
CA GLU A 238 -14.70 4.27 18.63
C GLU A 238 -15.12 5.01 19.93
N GLY A 239 -16.41 5.35 20.07
CA GLY A 239 -16.94 6.05 21.25
C GLY A 239 -16.63 7.55 21.31
N ASP A 240 -16.11 8.14 20.22
CA ASP A 240 -15.88 9.59 20.15
C ASP A 240 -17.20 10.33 19.85
N THR A 241 -18.06 10.42 20.86
CA THR A 241 -19.39 11.03 20.74
C THR A 241 -19.34 12.47 20.24
N VAL A 242 -18.31 13.22 20.62
CA VAL A 242 -18.19 14.65 20.23
C VAL A 242 -17.93 14.75 18.73
N LYS A 243 -16.96 14.03 18.22
CA LYS A 243 -16.67 14.01 16.77
C LYS A 243 -17.79 13.34 15.97
N TRP A 244 -18.40 12.27 16.51
CA TRP A 244 -19.56 11.65 15.88
C TRP A 244 -20.73 12.64 15.66
N ILE A 245 -21.14 13.38 16.70
CA ILE A 245 -22.20 14.39 16.56
C ILE A 245 -21.79 15.49 15.58
N ALA A 246 -20.54 15.92 15.61
CA ALA A 246 -20.03 16.91 14.66
C ALA A 246 -20.12 16.39 13.21
N SER A 247 -19.72 15.13 12.96
CA SER A 247 -19.81 14.51 11.62
C SER A 247 -21.25 14.38 11.13
N LEU A 248 -22.21 14.05 12.01
CA LEU A 248 -23.63 14.01 11.65
C LEU A 248 -24.15 15.40 11.24
N LYS A 249 -23.80 16.47 11.99
CA LYS A 249 -24.19 17.84 11.65
C LYS A 249 -23.57 18.31 10.32
N GLU A 250 -22.32 17.97 10.08
CA GLU A 250 -21.66 18.25 8.80
C GLU A 250 -22.34 17.50 7.65
N GLY A 251 -22.68 16.22 7.86
CA GLY A 251 -23.40 15.41 6.88
C GLY A 251 -24.77 16.00 6.52
N ILE A 252 -25.54 16.52 7.49
CA ILE A 252 -26.80 17.23 7.24
C ILE A 252 -26.59 18.47 6.38
N GLN A 253 -25.51 19.22 6.61
CA GLN A 253 -25.20 20.43 5.84
C GLN A 253 -24.78 20.13 4.40
N LYS A 254 -23.93 19.12 4.20
CA LYS A 254 -23.41 18.74 2.88
C LYS A 254 -24.41 17.93 2.06
N TYR A 255 -25.20 17.08 2.71
CA TYR A 255 -26.11 16.11 2.08
C TYR A 255 -27.50 16.13 2.74
N PRO A 256 -28.25 17.25 2.65
CA PRO A 256 -29.52 17.45 3.39
C PRO A 256 -30.58 16.42 3.02
N GLU A 257 -30.58 15.90 1.79
CA GLU A 257 -31.53 14.87 1.34
C GLU A 257 -31.16 13.45 1.83
N HIS A 258 -30.03 13.29 2.51
CA HIS A 258 -29.57 11.98 2.96
C HIS A 258 -29.99 11.71 4.41
N SER A 259 -31.02 10.91 4.59
CA SER A 259 -31.72 10.70 5.88
C SER A 259 -30.85 10.09 6.99
N PHE A 260 -29.74 9.42 6.66
CA PHE A 260 -28.83 8.79 7.63
C PHE A 260 -28.41 9.75 8.75
N PHE A 261 -27.89 10.91 8.39
CA PHE A 261 -27.29 11.84 9.36
C PHE A 261 -28.37 12.42 10.30
N PHE A 262 -29.48 12.83 9.75
CA PHE A 262 -30.56 13.39 10.52
C PHE A 262 -31.20 12.35 11.44
N GLY A 263 -31.44 11.14 10.94
CA GLY A 263 -32.00 10.06 11.73
C GLY A 263 -31.13 9.73 12.96
N HIS A 264 -29.83 9.53 12.77
CA HIS A 264 -28.92 9.27 13.89
C HIS A 264 -28.81 10.42 14.88
N LEU A 265 -28.90 11.67 14.43
CA LEU A 265 -28.84 12.83 15.32
C LEU A 265 -30.11 12.95 16.18
N ILE A 266 -31.30 12.68 15.60
CA ILE A 266 -32.57 12.63 16.35
C ILE A 266 -32.51 11.51 17.38
N ASP A 267 -32.13 10.30 17.00
CA ASP A 267 -32.04 9.15 17.89
C ASP A 267 -31.14 9.48 19.10
N TYR A 268 -30.00 10.11 18.84
CA TYR A 268 -29.09 10.50 19.90
C TYR A 268 -29.74 11.46 20.91
N TYR A 269 -30.39 12.55 20.44
CA TYR A 269 -30.98 13.52 21.33
C TYR A 269 -32.22 12.99 22.05
N SER A 270 -33.04 12.17 21.37
CA SER A 270 -34.23 11.55 21.97
C SER A 270 -33.88 10.60 23.10
N ASN A 271 -32.82 9.77 22.89
CA ASN A 271 -32.39 8.81 23.90
C ASN A 271 -31.63 9.44 25.07
N ASN A 272 -31.08 10.64 24.91
CA ASN A 272 -30.35 11.34 25.97
C ASN A 272 -31.15 12.49 26.59
N ASN A 273 -32.45 12.61 26.31
CA ASN A 273 -33.35 13.66 26.86
C ASN A 273 -32.77 15.08 26.74
N LYS A 274 -32.14 15.40 25.61
CA LYS A 274 -31.48 16.68 25.35
C LYS A 274 -32.17 17.47 24.25
#